data_7b677ef8ff9bd94141917bc9593a0ed6
#
_entry.id   7b677ef8ff9bd94141917bc9593a0ed6
#
_cell.length_a   1.000
_cell.length_b   1.000
_cell.length_c   1.000
_cell.angle_alpha   90.00
_cell.angle_beta   90.00
_cell.angle_gamma   90.00
#
_symmetry.space_group_name_H-M   'P 1'
#
loop_
_entity.id
_entity.type
_entity.pdbx_description
1 polymer ?
#
loop_
_entity_poly.entity_id
_entity_poly.type
_entity_poly.pdbx_seq_one_letter_code
_entity_poly.pdbx_strand_id
1 'polypeptide(L)'
;TMKNIVLLAIIFFVAACTTPSNKEDSSSTAEVETEESATTEEGVSFLNIVDGSTITSPFSLEMGVEGMIVEPKGTPREGYGHHHLLINDDFAPAGTVIVADETHIHYGGGQTSDSVALDPGIYKLTLQFADGMHVSYGENWSKTITVNVQ
;
A
#
# COMPACT_ATOMS: atom_id res chain seq x y z
N THR A 1 -36.84 23.36 -38.04
CA THR A 1 -37.09 24.78 -38.41
C THR A 1 -36.11 25.69 -37.65
N MET A 2 -35.32 26.45 -38.48
CA MET A 2 -34.63 27.73 -38.20
C MET A 2 -33.52 27.70 -37.12
N LYS A 3 -32.24 27.63 -37.50
CA LYS A 3 -31.35 28.69 -38.03
C LYS A 3 -31.35 29.95 -37.16
N ASN A 4 -30.21 30.20 -36.48
CA ASN A 4 -29.60 31.53 -36.51
C ASN A 4 -28.09 31.44 -36.28
N ILE A 5 -27.38 31.82 -37.32
CA ILE A 5 -25.96 32.16 -37.40
C ILE A 5 -25.83 33.62 -36.99
N VAL A 6 -24.95 33.96 -36.09
CA VAL A 6 -24.42 35.32 -35.96
C VAL A 6 -22.90 35.29 -36.02
N LEU A 7 -22.40 35.81 -37.09
CA LEU A 7 -21.02 36.11 -37.46
C LEU A 7 -20.76 37.60 -37.16
N LEU A 8 -19.67 37.93 -36.43
CA LEU A 8 -19.06 39.30 -36.48
C LEU A 8 -17.63 39.19 -35.94
N ALA A 9 -16.64 39.17 -36.78
CA ALA A 9 -15.79 40.23 -37.39
C ALA A 9 -14.83 40.91 -36.40
N ILE A 10 -13.58 40.49 -36.44
CA ILE A 10 -12.29 41.15 -36.77
C ILE A 10 -12.15 42.63 -36.29
N ILE A 11 -11.14 42.86 -35.44
CA ILE A 11 -10.30 44.08 -35.53
C ILE A 11 -8.86 43.72 -35.19
N PHE A 12 -7.96 43.92 -36.18
CA PHE A 12 -6.50 43.95 -36.07
C PHE A 12 -6.06 45.28 -35.41
N PHE A 13 -5.13 45.21 -34.44
CA PHE A 13 -4.29 46.35 -34.16
C PHE A 13 -2.83 45.91 -34.09
N VAL A 14 -2.09 46.32 -35.11
CA VAL A 14 -0.61 46.25 -35.17
C VAL A 14 -0.07 47.56 -34.61
N ALA A 15 0.81 47.49 -33.64
CA ALA A 15 1.72 48.59 -33.37
C ALA A 15 3.09 48.01 -32.98
N ALA A 16 4.03 48.22 -33.87
CA ALA A 16 5.47 48.00 -33.62
C ALA A 16 6.04 49.23 -32.88
N CYS A 17 6.97 49.01 -31.95
CA CYS A 17 8.17 49.86 -31.76
C CYS A 17 9.15 49.26 -30.75
N THR A 18 10.31 48.91 -31.27
CA THR A 18 11.70 49.21 -30.81
C THR A 18 12.20 48.77 -29.45
N THR A 19 13.24 47.93 -29.48
CA THR A 19 14.27 47.61 -28.49
C THR A 19 15.05 48.89 -28.02
N PRO A 20 15.67 48.87 -26.79
CA PRO A 20 16.98 48.24 -26.70
C PRO A 20 17.26 47.46 -25.39
N SER A 21 18.06 46.44 -25.54
CA SER A 21 19.04 45.80 -24.66
C SER A 21 19.16 46.34 -23.22
N ASN A 22 18.94 45.49 -22.23
CA ASN A 22 19.88 45.33 -21.14
C ASN A 22 19.88 43.92 -20.59
N LYS A 23 21.07 43.44 -20.32
CA LYS A 23 21.48 42.14 -19.90
C LYS A 23 21.38 42.08 -18.39
N GLU A 24 20.54 41.21 -17.81
CA GLU A 24 20.78 40.69 -16.47
C GLU A 24 20.28 39.25 -16.40
N ASP A 25 21.22 38.43 -16.06
CA ASP A 25 21.22 37.03 -15.68
C ASP A 25 20.21 36.78 -14.55
N SER A 26 19.24 35.91 -14.78
CA SER A 26 18.50 35.24 -13.71
C SER A 26 18.19 33.82 -14.14
N SER A 27 19.06 32.94 -13.65
CA SER A 27 18.89 31.49 -13.64
C SER A 27 17.51 31.13 -13.07
N SER A 28 16.55 30.79 -13.94
CA SER A 28 15.36 30.07 -13.55
C SER A 28 15.68 28.59 -13.53
N THR A 29 16.02 28.09 -12.36
CA THR A 29 16.06 26.66 -12.06
C THR A 29 14.66 26.12 -12.25
N ALA A 30 14.40 25.43 -13.35
CA ALA A 30 13.24 24.57 -13.49
C ALA A 30 13.42 23.41 -12.50
N GLU A 31 12.65 23.43 -11.43
CA GLU A 31 12.45 22.25 -10.59
C GLU A 31 11.80 21.17 -11.48
N VAL A 32 12.59 20.19 -11.83
CA VAL A 32 12.09 18.93 -12.37
C VAL A 32 11.43 18.22 -11.19
N GLU A 33 10.12 18.32 -11.06
CA GLU A 33 9.36 17.39 -10.24
C GLU A 33 9.56 16.00 -10.84
N THR A 34 10.47 15.26 -10.24
CA THR A 34 10.60 13.82 -10.48
C THR A 34 9.36 13.19 -9.84
N GLU A 35 8.34 12.92 -10.65
CA GLU A 35 7.29 11.99 -10.26
C GLU A 35 7.98 10.63 -10.08
N GLU A 36 8.32 10.30 -8.82
CA GLU A 36 8.70 8.97 -8.41
C GLU A 36 7.46 8.09 -8.63
N SER A 37 7.45 7.40 -9.77
CA SER A 37 6.49 6.34 -10.04
C SER A 37 6.70 5.27 -8.97
N ALA A 38 5.95 5.36 -7.88
CA ALA A 38 5.85 4.29 -6.90
C ALA A 38 5.28 3.07 -7.63
N THR A 39 6.15 2.17 -8.07
CA THR A 39 5.74 0.81 -8.39
C THR A 39 5.29 0.19 -7.08
N THR A 40 3.99 0.13 -6.85
CA THR A 40 3.42 -0.63 -5.76
C THR A 40 3.78 -2.10 -6.01
N GLU A 41 4.72 -2.61 -5.21
CA GLU A 41 5.06 -4.04 -5.26
C GLU A 41 3.87 -4.85 -4.75
N GLU A 42 3.50 -5.89 -5.50
CA GLU A 42 2.45 -6.82 -5.06
C GLU A 42 2.88 -7.53 -3.78
N GLY A 43 1.92 -7.80 -2.88
CA GLY A 43 2.19 -8.49 -1.63
C GLY A 43 1.45 -7.90 -0.43
N VAL A 44 1.84 -8.33 0.76
CA VAL A 44 1.30 -7.82 2.04
C VAL A 44 2.27 -6.87 2.72
N SER A 45 1.74 -5.99 3.56
CA SER A 45 2.53 -4.99 4.29
C SER A 45 1.98 -4.70 5.68
N PHE A 46 2.89 -4.41 6.62
CA PHE A 46 2.54 -3.73 7.85
C PHE A 46 2.43 -2.23 7.55
N LEU A 47 1.27 -1.62 7.78
CA LEU A 47 1.04 -0.22 7.41
C LEU A 47 1.51 0.76 8.49
N ASN A 48 1.57 0.32 9.75
CA ASN A 48 1.85 1.18 10.91
C ASN A 48 3.00 0.69 11.81
N ILE A 49 3.64 -0.43 11.48
CA ILE A 49 4.77 -0.99 12.25
C ILE A 49 5.95 -1.20 11.31
N VAL A 50 7.14 -0.74 11.72
CA VAL A 50 8.38 -0.87 10.93
C VAL A 50 9.27 -1.94 11.55
N ASP A 51 10.08 -2.60 10.70
CA ASP A 51 11.08 -3.56 11.17
C ASP A 51 12.07 -2.92 12.16
N GLY A 52 12.39 -3.64 13.24
CA GLY A 52 13.27 -3.18 14.31
C GLY A 52 12.62 -2.22 15.31
N SER A 53 11.33 -1.86 15.18
CA SER A 53 10.69 -0.92 16.09
C SER A 53 10.46 -1.48 17.49
N THR A 54 10.39 -0.57 18.48
CA THR A 54 9.91 -0.87 19.82
C THR A 54 8.46 -0.41 19.93
N ILE A 55 7.58 -1.30 20.35
CA ILE A 55 6.14 -1.08 20.46
C ILE A 55 5.62 -1.43 21.86
N THR A 56 4.55 -0.78 22.29
CA THR A 56 3.94 -1.01 23.60
C THR A 56 2.69 -1.89 23.46
N SER A 57 2.63 -2.96 24.26
CA SER A 57 1.50 -3.88 24.27
C SER A 57 0.33 -3.34 25.15
N PRO A 58 -0.94 -3.47 24.73
CA PRO A 58 -1.36 -3.94 23.43
C PRO A 58 -1.09 -2.90 22.34
N PHE A 59 -0.79 -3.35 21.11
CA PHE A 59 -0.50 -2.47 19.99
C PHE A 59 -1.51 -2.62 18.84
N SER A 60 -1.74 -1.53 18.12
CA SER A 60 -2.54 -1.56 16.90
C SER A 60 -1.72 -2.20 15.78
N LEU A 61 -2.32 -3.13 15.07
CA LEU A 61 -1.81 -3.74 13.86
C LEU A 61 -2.69 -3.28 12.68
N GLU A 62 -2.09 -2.71 11.65
CA GLU A 62 -2.75 -2.36 10.38
C GLU A 62 -2.08 -3.11 9.23
N MET A 63 -2.92 -3.83 8.46
CA MET A 63 -2.47 -4.77 7.44
C MET A 63 -2.93 -4.32 6.05
N GLY A 64 -1.97 -4.24 5.12
CA GLY A 64 -2.22 -3.95 3.71
C GLY A 64 -2.01 -5.16 2.82
N VAL A 65 -2.65 -5.15 1.67
CA VAL A 65 -2.38 -6.06 0.56
C VAL A 65 -2.48 -5.29 -0.75
N GLU A 66 -1.55 -5.51 -1.66
CA GLU A 66 -1.52 -4.94 -3.01
C GLU A 66 -1.52 -6.07 -4.03
N GLY A 67 -2.31 -5.94 -5.09
CA GLY A 67 -2.45 -6.96 -6.13
C GLY A 67 -3.51 -8.03 -5.87
N MET A 68 -4.05 -8.12 -4.63
CA MET A 68 -5.19 -8.98 -4.28
C MET A 68 -6.25 -8.21 -3.51
N ILE A 69 -7.41 -8.83 -3.30
CA ILE A 69 -8.56 -8.24 -2.61
C ILE A 69 -8.81 -9.00 -1.30
N VAL A 70 -8.95 -8.26 -0.19
CA VAL A 70 -9.33 -8.86 1.09
C VAL A 70 -10.79 -9.28 1.06
N GLU A 71 -11.07 -10.53 1.42
CA GLU A 71 -12.42 -11.04 1.62
C GLU A 71 -12.50 -11.98 2.85
N PRO A 72 -13.68 -12.18 3.42
CA PRO A 72 -13.86 -13.19 4.45
C PRO A 72 -13.56 -14.59 3.94
N LYS A 73 -13.17 -15.49 4.88
CA LYS A 73 -13.00 -16.92 4.58
C LYS A 73 -14.26 -17.51 3.93
N GLY A 74 -14.06 -18.43 3.01
CA GLY A 74 -15.16 -19.04 2.25
C GLY A 74 -14.67 -19.89 1.10
N THR A 75 -15.45 -19.95 0.05
CA THR A 75 -15.03 -20.64 -1.20
C THR A 75 -13.86 -19.87 -1.83
N PRO A 76 -12.74 -20.52 -2.15
CA PRO A 76 -11.59 -19.87 -2.76
C PRO A 76 -11.95 -19.18 -4.08
N ARG A 77 -11.41 -17.99 -4.28
CA ARG A 77 -11.49 -17.21 -5.51
C ARG A 77 -10.09 -16.71 -5.86
N GLU A 78 -9.74 -16.77 -7.12
CA GLU A 78 -8.47 -16.25 -7.62
C GLU A 78 -8.36 -14.72 -7.36
N GLY A 79 -7.23 -14.27 -6.82
CA GLY A 79 -6.99 -12.87 -6.49
C GLY A 79 -7.67 -12.39 -5.21
N TYR A 80 -8.23 -13.28 -4.40
CA TYR A 80 -8.91 -12.94 -3.14
C TYR A 80 -8.37 -13.77 -1.98
N GLY A 81 -8.46 -13.19 -0.78
CA GLY A 81 -8.04 -13.90 0.42
C GLY A 81 -8.16 -13.06 1.68
N HIS A 82 -7.51 -13.49 2.75
CA HIS A 82 -7.49 -12.81 4.02
C HIS A 82 -6.13 -12.96 4.71
N HIS A 83 -5.90 -12.07 5.67
CA HIS A 83 -4.66 -12.03 6.42
C HIS A 83 -4.60 -13.09 7.51
N HIS A 84 -3.39 -13.55 7.79
CA HIS A 84 -2.96 -14.25 9.00
C HIS A 84 -1.76 -13.53 9.59
N LEU A 85 -1.61 -13.54 10.92
CA LEU A 85 -0.39 -13.11 11.60
C LEU A 85 0.25 -14.34 12.26
N LEU A 86 1.47 -14.66 11.85
CA LEU A 86 2.28 -15.72 12.41
C LEU A 86 3.30 -15.09 13.37
N ILE A 87 3.32 -15.54 14.62
CA ILE A 87 4.15 -15.01 15.68
C ILE A 87 5.31 -15.99 15.93
N ASN A 88 6.55 -15.49 15.80
CA ASN A 88 7.79 -16.26 15.90
C ASN A 88 7.93 -17.40 14.88
N ASP A 89 7.18 -17.32 13.77
CA ASP A 89 7.28 -18.28 12.68
C ASP A 89 7.62 -17.57 11.36
N ASP A 90 8.10 -18.35 10.37
CA ASP A 90 8.37 -17.89 9.01
C ASP A 90 7.07 -17.93 8.19
N PHE A 91 7.16 -17.56 6.90
CA PHE A 91 6.04 -17.69 6.01
C PHE A 91 5.61 -19.15 5.82
N ALA A 92 4.32 -19.37 5.63
CA ALA A 92 3.79 -20.68 5.26
C ALA A 92 4.03 -20.91 3.75
N PRO A 93 4.65 -22.04 3.34
CA PRO A 93 4.85 -22.36 1.92
C PRO A 93 3.53 -22.36 1.14
N ALA A 94 3.60 -22.00 -0.15
CA ALA A 94 2.44 -22.02 -1.02
C ALA A 94 1.76 -23.39 -1.02
N GLY A 95 0.42 -23.40 -0.92
CA GLY A 95 -0.37 -24.63 -0.84
C GLY A 95 -0.49 -25.24 0.55
N THR A 96 0.17 -24.67 1.57
CA THR A 96 0.03 -25.09 2.97
C THR A 96 -1.21 -24.49 3.61
N VAL A 97 -1.99 -25.28 4.31
CA VAL A 97 -3.13 -24.79 5.10
C VAL A 97 -2.60 -24.20 6.41
N ILE A 98 -2.92 -22.93 6.69
CA ILE A 98 -2.56 -22.26 7.92
C ILE A 98 -3.64 -22.57 8.98
N VAL A 99 -3.26 -23.29 10.02
CA VAL A 99 -4.16 -23.63 11.13
C VAL A 99 -4.06 -22.55 12.20
N ALA A 100 -5.18 -21.98 12.58
CA ALA A 100 -5.23 -20.96 13.64
C ALA A 100 -4.94 -21.60 15.02
N ASP A 101 -4.04 -20.96 15.77
CA ASP A 101 -3.67 -21.31 17.14
C ASP A 101 -3.23 -20.06 17.91
N GLU A 102 -2.56 -20.23 19.06
CA GLU A 102 -2.07 -19.12 19.89
C GLU A 102 -0.98 -18.27 19.20
N THR A 103 -0.27 -18.81 18.21
CA THR A 103 0.80 -18.17 17.45
C THR A 103 0.42 -17.85 16.02
N HIS A 104 -0.71 -18.35 15.53
CA HIS A 104 -1.24 -18.13 14.19
C HIS A 104 -2.62 -17.48 14.25
N ILE A 105 -2.63 -16.14 14.33
CA ILE A 105 -3.87 -15.37 14.42
C ILE A 105 -4.54 -15.30 13.04
N HIS A 106 -5.81 -15.64 13.02
CA HIS A 106 -6.60 -15.76 11.80
C HIS A 106 -7.59 -14.61 11.63
N TYR A 107 -7.45 -13.82 10.58
CA TYR A 107 -8.33 -12.68 10.26
C TYR A 107 -9.42 -13.05 9.25
N GLY A 108 -10.06 -14.21 9.48
CA GLY A 108 -11.03 -14.83 8.56
C GLY A 108 -12.35 -14.09 8.37
N GLY A 109 -12.56 -12.96 9.00
CA GLY A 109 -13.67 -12.05 8.71
C GLY A 109 -13.31 -10.98 7.67
N GLY A 110 -12.09 -11.00 7.11
CA GLY A 110 -11.61 -9.96 6.22
C GLY A 110 -11.12 -8.70 6.95
N GLN A 111 -10.67 -8.86 8.19
CA GLN A 111 -10.11 -7.76 8.98
C GLN A 111 -8.78 -7.30 8.37
N THR A 112 -8.58 -5.99 8.35
CA THR A 112 -7.34 -5.31 7.95
C THR A 112 -6.68 -4.58 9.11
N SER A 113 -7.24 -4.68 10.31
CA SER A 113 -6.67 -4.14 11.54
C SER A 113 -7.08 -4.96 12.75
N ASP A 114 -6.22 -4.92 13.81
CA ASP A 114 -6.47 -5.59 15.09
C ASP A 114 -5.73 -4.87 16.22
N SER A 115 -6.06 -5.23 17.47
CA SER A 115 -5.31 -4.86 18.67
C SER A 115 -4.66 -6.11 19.25
N VAL A 116 -3.36 -6.26 19.04
CA VAL A 116 -2.60 -7.45 19.42
C VAL A 116 -1.94 -7.23 20.79
N ALA A 117 -2.10 -8.19 21.71
CA ALA A 117 -1.45 -8.18 22.99
C ALA A 117 -0.41 -9.30 23.08
N LEU A 118 0.85 -8.93 23.36
CA LEU A 118 1.96 -9.84 23.57
C LEU A 118 2.68 -9.46 24.85
N ASP A 119 3.28 -10.43 25.52
CA ASP A 119 4.16 -10.17 26.66
C ASP A 119 5.42 -9.39 26.21
N PRO A 120 6.11 -8.67 27.12
CA PRO A 120 7.38 -8.02 26.76
C PRO A 120 8.41 -9.00 26.21
N GLY A 121 9.02 -8.65 25.06
CA GLY A 121 10.00 -9.54 24.41
C GLY A 121 10.29 -9.13 22.97
N ILE A 122 11.20 -9.85 22.32
CA ILE A 122 11.52 -9.71 20.91
C ILE A 122 10.70 -10.74 20.12
N TYR A 123 9.97 -10.27 19.13
CA TYR A 123 9.11 -11.10 18.31
C TYR A 123 9.42 -10.94 16.82
N LYS A 124 9.41 -12.05 16.10
CA LYS A 124 9.27 -12.08 14.65
C LYS A 124 7.77 -12.13 14.34
N LEU A 125 7.28 -11.14 13.60
CA LEU A 125 5.89 -11.05 13.15
C LEU A 125 5.87 -11.24 11.64
N THR A 126 5.13 -12.25 11.15
CA THR A 126 4.96 -12.51 9.73
C THR A 126 3.51 -12.36 9.34
N LEU A 127 3.19 -11.35 8.53
CA LEU A 127 1.90 -11.29 7.83
C LEU A 127 1.95 -12.30 6.68
N GLN A 128 0.89 -13.10 6.55
CA GLN A 128 0.71 -14.05 5.48
C GLN A 128 -0.68 -13.89 4.88
N PHE A 129 -0.77 -13.86 3.54
CA PHE A 129 -2.06 -13.90 2.84
C PHE A 129 -2.40 -15.32 2.42
N ALA A 130 -3.66 -15.69 2.59
CA ALA A 130 -4.16 -17.02 2.27
C ALA A 130 -5.55 -16.93 1.62
N ASP A 131 -5.91 -17.96 0.86
CA ASP A 131 -7.21 -18.05 0.20
C ASP A 131 -8.39 -18.26 1.18
N GLY A 132 -9.60 -18.34 0.66
CA GLY A 132 -10.81 -18.54 1.45
C GLY A 132 -10.83 -19.81 2.31
N MET A 133 -9.97 -20.79 2.03
CA MET A 133 -9.80 -22.02 2.81
C MET A 133 -8.48 -22.08 3.59
N HIS A 134 -7.86 -20.91 3.82
CA HIS A 134 -6.61 -20.76 4.59
C HIS A 134 -5.39 -21.39 3.89
N VAL A 135 -5.45 -21.62 2.58
CA VAL A 135 -4.30 -22.11 1.82
C VAL A 135 -3.39 -20.96 1.48
N SER A 136 -2.15 -21.01 1.99
CA SER A 136 -1.15 -19.95 1.79
C SER A 136 -0.83 -19.72 0.32
N TYR A 137 -0.70 -18.46 -0.08
CA TYR A 137 -0.16 -18.05 -1.37
C TYR A 137 1.38 -18.05 -1.43
N GLY A 138 2.06 -18.38 -0.30
CA GLY A 138 3.51 -18.52 -0.21
C GLY A 138 4.27 -17.23 0.09
N GLU A 139 5.58 -17.27 -0.14
CA GLU A 139 6.53 -16.25 0.28
C GLU A 139 6.24 -14.86 -0.31
N ASN A 140 5.89 -14.77 -1.59
CA ASN A 140 5.58 -13.50 -2.26
C ASN A 140 4.35 -12.78 -1.65
N TRP A 141 3.53 -13.50 -0.91
CA TRP A 141 2.34 -13.01 -0.22
C TRP A 141 2.54 -13.03 1.29
N SER A 142 3.77 -12.80 1.72
CA SER A 142 4.15 -12.66 3.12
C SER A 142 5.08 -11.46 3.35
N LYS A 143 5.08 -10.96 4.57
CA LYS A 143 6.00 -9.92 5.03
C LYS A 143 6.40 -10.19 6.46
N THR A 144 7.71 -10.29 6.71
CA THR A 144 8.25 -10.52 8.06
C THR A 144 8.95 -9.27 8.56
N ILE A 145 8.73 -8.94 9.83
CA ILE A 145 9.42 -7.90 10.59
C ILE A 145 9.81 -8.44 11.97
N THR A 146 10.79 -7.82 12.60
CA THR A 146 11.15 -8.06 14.01
C THR A 146 10.77 -6.83 14.83
N VAL A 147 10.15 -7.04 15.99
CA VAL A 147 9.77 -5.95 16.90
C VAL A 147 10.20 -6.26 18.33
N ASN A 148 10.43 -5.21 19.13
CA ASN A 148 10.64 -5.31 20.58
C ASN A 148 9.38 -4.82 21.30
N VAL A 149 8.66 -5.72 21.96
CA VAL A 149 7.44 -5.41 22.73
C VAL A 149 7.80 -5.04 24.17
N GLN A 150 7.19 -3.96 24.69
CA GLN A 150 7.36 -3.45 26.06
C GLN A 150 6.02 -3.31 26.79
#